data_721c53875773cdfa6c95c11a5b3446ad
#
_entry.id   721c53875773cdfa6c95c11a5b3446ad
#
_cell.length_a   1.000
_cell.length_b   1.000
_cell.length_c   1.000
_cell.angle_alpha   90.00
_cell.angle_beta   90.00
_cell.angle_gamma   90.00
#
_symmetry.space_group_name_H-M   'P 1'
#
loop_
_entity.id
_entity.type
_entity.pdbx_description
1 polymer ?
#
loop_
_entity_poly.entity_id
_entity_poly.type
_entity_poly.pdbx_seq_one_letter_code
_entity_poly.pdbx_strand_id
1 'polypeptide(L)'
;MTLDDTNMFGRRIGYNERKRKRKRARMRRMRIANAVRWFKRKGWVLTLLLVLAIVALWQSRFYLHQINPLELRHLQYIEIEGNRMLSWEDVVQGAQVETGMLMSELDADSVTKSLLQIPLIHSAEVESKFPSSLYIKLQEASPILSVLENGKGTVYSERGLSLPMSMMTALHLPILENESVGKVKQVAQFLFAMRKEDKPLYDRVSQVGWSEEDSGFEVFFKDAGFRVMFPESNWNKELFTLYDAIGKGFRKDLLCASEVDMRFHGFAYIKNIDKRCTNG
;
A
#
# COMPACT_ATOMS: atom_id res chain seq x y z
N MET A 1 -41.10 -81.26 -63.02
CA MET A 1 -41.85 -81.14 -61.73
C MET A 1 -40.86 -80.98 -60.59
N THR A 2 -40.41 -79.77 -60.39
CA THR A 2 -39.40 -79.43 -59.38
C THR A 2 -39.95 -78.23 -58.60
N LEU A 3 -40.45 -78.48 -57.47
CA LEU A 3 -40.97 -77.41 -56.61
C LEU A 3 -40.57 -77.66 -55.15
N ASP A 4 -39.89 -76.64 -54.59
CA ASP A 4 -40.08 -76.22 -53.21
C ASP A 4 -39.13 -76.71 -52.11
N ASP A 5 -37.88 -77.01 -52.40
CA ASP A 5 -36.89 -77.24 -51.33
C ASP A 5 -36.24 -75.98 -50.77
N THR A 6 -36.31 -74.87 -51.50
CA THR A 6 -35.68 -73.60 -51.07
C THR A 6 -36.42 -72.86 -49.99
N ASN A 7 -37.74 -73.04 -49.89
CA ASN A 7 -38.57 -72.37 -48.89
C ASN A 7 -38.48 -72.97 -47.47
N MET A 8 -38.13 -74.25 -47.36
CA MET A 8 -37.97 -74.90 -46.07
C MET A 8 -36.67 -74.54 -45.34
N PHE A 9 -35.59 -74.35 -46.07
CA PHE A 9 -34.30 -73.94 -45.52
C PHE A 9 -34.33 -72.48 -45.00
N GLY A 10 -34.93 -71.56 -45.73
CA GLY A 10 -35.09 -70.16 -45.28
C GLY A 10 -35.94 -70.03 -44.04
N ARG A 11 -37.03 -70.79 -43.91
CA ARG A 11 -37.86 -70.83 -42.69
C ARG A 11 -37.14 -71.40 -41.47
N ARG A 12 -36.29 -72.39 -41.62
CA ARG A 12 -35.50 -72.96 -40.50
C ARG A 12 -34.42 -72.00 -40.03
N ILE A 13 -33.74 -71.24 -40.90
CA ILE A 13 -32.74 -70.27 -40.54
C ILE A 13 -33.41 -69.13 -39.79
N GLY A 14 -34.51 -68.56 -40.27
CA GLY A 14 -35.22 -67.49 -39.60
C GLY A 14 -35.80 -67.91 -38.24
N TYR A 15 -36.26 -69.18 -38.10
CA TYR A 15 -36.71 -69.71 -36.81
C TYR A 15 -35.57 -69.79 -35.77
N ASN A 16 -34.41 -70.28 -36.17
CA ASN A 16 -33.22 -70.40 -35.32
C ASN A 16 -32.69 -69.04 -34.87
N GLU A 17 -32.66 -68.05 -35.77
CA GLU A 17 -32.31 -66.68 -35.40
C GLU A 17 -33.30 -66.05 -34.41
N ARG A 18 -34.58 -66.17 -34.63
CA ARG A 18 -35.61 -65.70 -33.71
C ARG A 18 -35.49 -66.36 -32.31
N LYS A 19 -35.19 -67.65 -32.30
CA LYS A 19 -34.98 -68.44 -31.04
C LYS A 19 -33.73 -67.97 -30.31
N ARG A 20 -32.62 -67.67 -31.05
CA ARG A 20 -31.38 -67.12 -30.51
C ARG A 20 -31.60 -65.69 -29.99
N LYS A 21 -32.32 -64.81 -30.71
CA LYS A 21 -32.65 -63.47 -30.25
C LYS A 21 -33.48 -63.50 -28.98
N ARG A 22 -34.52 -64.38 -28.91
CA ARG A 22 -35.34 -64.58 -27.71
C ARG A 22 -34.54 -65.08 -26.51
N LYS A 23 -33.63 -66.00 -26.74
CA LYS A 23 -32.73 -66.54 -25.69
C LYS A 23 -31.79 -65.46 -25.16
N ARG A 24 -31.23 -64.65 -26.05
CA ARG A 24 -30.36 -63.50 -25.66
C ARG A 24 -31.16 -62.43 -24.90
N ALA A 25 -32.34 -62.10 -25.33
CA ALA A 25 -33.23 -61.16 -24.65
C ALA A 25 -33.65 -61.65 -23.25
N ARG A 26 -33.95 -63.00 -23.14
CA ARG A 26 -34.30 -63.62 -21.84
C ARG A 26 -33.10 -63.62 -20.87
N MET A 27 -31.88 -63.91 -21.37
CA MET A 27 -30.64 -63.85 -20.57
C MET A 27 -30.31 -62.39 -20.14
N ARG A 28 -30.52 -61.39 -21.02
CA ARG A 28 -30.39 -59.97 -20.63
C ARG A 28 -31.37 -59.57 -19.54
N ARG A 29 -32.67 -60.00 -19.66
CA ARG A 29 -33.68 -59.73 -18.63
C ARG A 29 -33.34 -60.38 -17.29
N MET A 30 -32.84 -61.66 -17.31
CA MET A 30 -32.38 -62.33 -16.09
C MET A 30 -31.16 -61.66 -15.44
N ARG A 31 -30.17 -61.20 -16.25
CA ARG A 31 -29.03 -60.48 -15.73
C ARG A 31 -29.44 -59.13 -15.10
N ILE A 32 -30.36 -58.40 -15.74
CA ILE A 32 -30.88 -57.15 -15.18
C ILE A 32 -31.72 -57.43 -13.91
N ALA A 33 -32.55 -58.46 -13.89
CA ALA A 33 -33.35 -58.81 -12.73
C ALA A 33 -32.49 -59.29 -11.54
N ASN A 34 -31.37 -59.97 -11.83
CA ASN A 34 -30.39 -60.38 -10.80
C ASN A 34 -29.59 -59.20 -10.30
N ALA A 35 -29.19 -58.27 -11.17
CA ALA A 35 -28.52 -57.05 -10.79
C ALA A 35 -29.42 -56.15 -9.93
N VAL A 36 -30.71 -56.03 -10.28
CA VAL A 36 -31.69 -55.27 -9.49
C VAL A 36 -31.95 -55.94 -8.13
N ARG A 37 -32.03 -57.26 -8.06
CA ARG A 37 -32.15 -57.98 -6.79
C ARG A 37 -30.91 -57.85 -5.91
N TRP A 38 -29.72 -57.92 -6.51
CA TRP A 38 -28.45 -57.66 -5.82
C TRP A 38 -28.37 -56.24 -5.31
N PHE A 39 -28.79 -55.28 -6.13
CA PHE A 39 -28.84 -53.86 -5.75
C PHE A 39 -29.87 -53.59 -4.64
N LYS A 40 -31.04 -54.17 -4.70
CA LYS A 40 -32.02 -54.05 -3.61
C LYS A 40 -31.52 -54.67 -2.29
N ARG A 41 -30.74 -55.75 -2.36
CA ARG A 41 -30.25 -56.47 -1.18
C ARG A 41 -28.98 -55.89 -0.56
N LYS A 42 -28.12 -55.24 -1.36
CA LYS A 42 -26.90 -54.59 -0.91
C LYS A 42 -26.84 -53.09 -1.19
N GLY A 43 -27.84 -52.51 -1.85
CA GLY A 43 -27.89 -51.12 -2.22
C GLY A 43 -27.88 -50.18 -1.01
N TRP A 44 -28.47 -50.58 0.09
CA TRP A 44 -28.42 -49.85 1.33
C TRP A 44 -26.98 -49.72 1.90
N VAL A 45 -26.14 -50.74 1.71
CA VAL A 45 -24.73 -50.69 2.11
C VAL A 45 -23.95 -49.73 1.22
N LEU A 46 -24.25 -49.70 -0.09
CA LEU A 46 -23.64 -48.76 -1.01
C LEU A 46 -24.08 -47.30 -0.74
N THR A 47 -25.36 -47.09 -0.42
CA THR A 47 -25.83 -45.75 -0.02
C THR A 47 -25.23 -45.30 1.31
N LEU A 48 -25.10 -46.24 2.27
CA LEU A 48 -24.45 -45.95 3.55
C LEU A 48 -22.93 -45.55 3.34
N LEU A 49 -22.22 -46.31 2.52
CA LEU A 49 -20.84 -46.00 2.17
C LEU A 49 -20.68 -44.67 1.44
N LEU A 50 -21.61 -44.33 0.55
CA LEU A 50 -21.63 -43.07 -0.17
C LEU A 50 -21.90 -41.90 0.79
N VAL A 51 -22.88 -42.07 1.72
CA VAL A 51 -23.12 -41.05 2.76
C VAL A 51 -21.92 -40.88 3.67
N LEU A 52 -21.28 -41.96 4.11
CA LEU A 52 -20.05 -41.91 4.91
C LEU A 52 -18.91 -41.23 4.13
N ALA A 53 -18.75 -41.50 2.84
CA ALA A 53 -17.76 -40.84 1.99
C ALA A 53 -18.04 -39.33 1.86
N ILE A 54 -19.31 -38.95 1.68
CA ILE A 54 -19.70 -37.52 1.63
C ILE A 54 -19.44 -36.83 2.96
N VAL A 55 -19.78 -37.47 4.09
CA VAL A 55 -19.51 -36.93 5.43
C VAL A 55 -18.00 -36.84 5.67
N ALA A 56 -17.22 -37.85 5.28
CA ALA A 56 -15.77 -37.80 5.39
C ALA A 56 -15.15 -36.70 4.52
N LEU A 57 -15.63 -36.50 3.30
CA LEU A 57 -15.20 -35.40 2.42
C LEU A 57 -15.60 -34.03 3.00
N TRP A 58 -16.78 -33.93 3.61
CA TRP A 58 -17.22 -32.70 4.24
C TRP A 58 -16.40 -32.38 5.49
N GLN A 59 -16.12 -33.37 6.32
CA GLN A 59 -15.22 -33.23 7.47
C GLN A 59 -13.78 -32.93 7.04
N SER A 60 -13.26 -33.62 6.01
CA SER A 60 -11.90 -33.37 5.50
C SER A 60 -11.74 -31.93 4.97
N ARG A 61 -12.79 -31.38 4.33
CA ARG A 61 -12.80 -29.98 3.89
C ARG A 61 -12.74 -29.00 5.09
N PHE A 62 -13.38 -29.34 6.19
CA PHE A 62 -13.33 -28.54 7.42
C PHE A 62 -11.92 -28.60 8.05
N TYR A 63 -11.28 -29.77 8.10
CA TYR A 63 -9.92 -29.94 8.60
C TYR A 63 -8.87 -29.33 7.66
N LEU A 64 -9.04 -29.44 6.34
CA LEU A 64 -8.13 -28.82 5.38
C LEU A 64 -8.21 -27.29 5.40
N HIS A 65 -9.34 -26.72 5.79
CA HIS A 65 -9.47 -25.26 5.96
C HIS A 65 -8.79 -24.76 7.23
N GLN A 66 -8.56 -25.61 8.21
CA GLN A 66 -7.84 -25.27 9.46
C GLN A 66 -6.30 -25.40 9.31
N ILE A 67 -5.82 -26.18 8.34
CA ILE A 67 -4.40 -26.28 8.06
C ILE A 67 -4.02 -25.10 7.16
N ASN A 68 -3.59 -24.02 7.78
CA ASN A 68 -3.00 -22.91 7.05
C ASN A 68 -1.65 -23.40 6.47
N PRO A 69 -1.48 -23.52 5.13
CA PRO A 69 -0.23 -24.05 4.57
C PRO A 69 0.99 -23.18 4.90
N LEU A 70 0.75 -21.97 5.45
CA LEU A 70 1.79 -21.07 5.95
C LEU A 70 2.34 -21.50 7.32
N GLU A 71 1.56 -22.22 8.14
CA GLU A 71 1.97 -22.65 9.50
C GLU A 71 3.18 -23.60 9.53
N LEU A 72 3.44 -24.27 8.41
CA LEU A 72 4.53 -25.24 8.29
C LEU A 72 5.74 -24.71 7.50
N ARG A 73 5.70 -23.45 7.08
CA ARG A 73 6.76 -22.88 6.23
C ARG A 73 7.55 -21.83 6.97
N HIS A 74 8.85 -21.86 6.74
CA HIS A 74 9.79 -20.88 7.30
C HIS A 74 10.10 -19.82 6.25
N LEU A 75 10.28 -18.59 6.69
CA LEU A 75 10.72 -17.47 5.87
C LEU A 75 12.11 -17.74 5.32
N GLN A 76 12.25 -17.77 4.00
CA GLN A 76 13.51 -18.03 3.31
C GLN A 76 14.08 -16.79 2.62
N TYR A 77 13.19 -15.96 2.09
CA TYR A 77 13.58 -14.80 1.30
C TYR A 77 12.91 -13.55 1.81
N ILE A 78 13.70 -12.50 1.98
CA ILE A 78 13.23 -11.15 2.30
C ILE A 78 13.66 -10.26 1.14
N GLU A 79 12.69 -9.73 0.42
CA GLU A 79 12.89 -8.81 -0.68
C GLU A 79 12.50 -7.40 -0.22
N ILE A 80 13.42 -6.45 -0.38
CA ILE A 80 13.22 -5.06 0.05
C ILE A 80 13.36 -4.16 -1.16
N GLU A 81 12.37 -3.30 -1.37
CA GLU A 81 12.35 -2.29 -2.42
C GLU A 81 12.21 -0.90 -1.82
N GLY A 82 12.96 0.06 -2.36
CA GLY A 82 12.87 1.48 -1.99
C GLY A 82 13.88 1.95 -0.94
N ASN A 83 14.69 1.06 -0.40
CA ASN A 83 15.80 1.42 0.48
C ASN A 83 16.95 2.03 -0.34
N ARG A 84 17.31 3.28 -0.04
CA ARG A 84 18.41 4.02 -0.68
C ARG A 84 19.51 4.38 0.32
N MET A 85 19.12 4.76 1.51
CA MET A 85 19.97 5.20 2.60
C MET A 85 20.03 4.17 3.73
N LEU A 86 18.95 3.41 3.92
CA LEU A 86 18.93 2.27 4.83
C LEU A 86 19.58 1.07 4.18
N SER A 87 20.44 0.37 4.91
CA SER A 87 20.96 -0.92 4.47
C SER A 87 19.86 -2.00 4.56
N TRP A 88 20.07 -3.11 3.88
CA TRP A 88 19.17 -4.26 3.98
C TRP A 88 19.07 -4.75 5.44
N GLU A 89 20.20 -4.79 6.13
CA GLU A 89 20.33 -5.21 7.53
C GLU A 89 19.55 -4.30 8.47
N ASP A 90 19.62 -2.97 8.28
CA ASP A 90 18.88 -2.00 9.09
C ASP A 90 17.38 -2.18 8.96
N VAL A 91 16.90 -2.46 7.76
CA VAL A 91 15.48 -2.70 7.50
C VAL A 91 15.02 -4.01 8.14
N VAL A 92 15.76 -5.09 7.96
CA VAL A 92 15.43 -6.41 8.52
C VAL A 92 15.45 -6.38 10.06
N GLN A 93 16.44 -5.72 10.64
CA GLN A 93 16.51 -5.54 12.10
C GLN A 93 15.35 -4.69 12.61
N GLY A 94 15.03 -3.59 11.91
CA GLY A 94 13.90 -2.74 12.27
C GLY A 94 12.55 -3.40 12.09
N ALA A 95 12.41 -4.27 11.10
CA ALA A 95 11.25 -5.11 10.87
C ALA A 95 11.08 -6.19 11.96
N GLN A 96 12.13 -6.48 12.73
CA GLN A 96 12.18 -7.57 13.72
C GLN A 96 11.86 -8.94 13.11
N VAL A 97 12.32 -9.19 11.88
CA VAL A 97 12.13 -10.45 11.17
C VAL A 97 13.46 -11.12 10.93
N GLU A 98 13.47 -12.44 11.01
CA GLU A 98 14.65 -13.26 10.74
C GLU A 98 14.31 -14.36 9.75
N THR A 99 15.27 -14.74 8.91
CA THR A 99 15.14 -15.93 8.07
C THR A 99 15.05 -17.16 8.95
N GLY A 100 14.10 -18.04 8.65
CA GLY A 100 13.81 -19.22 9.47
C GLY A 100 12.63 -19.06 10.42
N MET A 101 12.06 -17.86 10.61
CA MET A 101 10.79 -17.67 11.32
C MET A 101 9.64 -18.38 10.62
N LEU A 102 8.65 -18.82 11.38
CA LEU A 102 7.44 -19.40 10.80
C LEU A 102 6.61 -18.32 10.08
N MET A 103 6.16 -18.63 8.86
CA MET A 103 5.31 -17.70 8.10
C MET A 103 3.98 -17.40 8.80
N SER A 104 3.52 -18.28 9.68
CA SER A 104 2.31 -18.09 10.49
C SER A 104 2.49 -17.09 11.63
N GLU A 105 3.73 -16.86 12.07
CA GLU A 105 4.06 -15.89 13.12
C GLU A 105 4.29 -14.48 12.56
N LEU A 106 4.42 -14.38 11.22
CA LEU A 106 4.62 -13.12 10.53
C LEU A 106 3.28 -12.37 10.38
N ASP A 107 3.10 -11.35 11.19
CA ASP A 107 2.01 -10.39 11.03
C ASP A 107 2.52 -9.15 10.27
N ALA A 108 2.06 -8.99 9.03
CA ALA A 108 2.45 -7.90 8.15
C ALA A 108 2.16 -6.52 8.77
N ASP A 109 1.07 -6.40 9.52
CA ASP A 109 0.70 -5.14 10.18
C ASP A 109 1.67 -4.79 11.32
N SER A 110 2.09 -5.79 12.09
CA SER A 110 3.09 -5.62 13.15
C SER A 110 4.46 -5.25 12.59
N VAL A 111 4.89 -5.91 11.52
CA VAL A 111 6.14 -5.59 10.80
C VAL A 111 6.08 -4.16 10.25
N THR A 112 4.97 -3.77 9.63
CA THR A 112 4.76 -2.40 9.13
C THR A 112 4.86 -1.38 10.27
N LYS A 113 4.23 -1.63 11.41
CA LYS A 113 4.31 -0.75 12.58
C LYS A 113 5.73 -0.63 13.13
N SER A 114 6.48 -1.72 13.18
CA SER A 114 7.87 -1.73 13.63
C SER A 114 8.75 -0.90 12.69
N LEU A 115 8.60 -1.07 11.37
CA LEU A 115 9.32 -0.29 10.37
C LEU A 115 9.01 1.21 10.48
N LEU A 116 7.76 1.59 10.73
CA LEU A 116 7.37 2.99 10.89
C LEU A 116 7.92 3.66 12.16
N GLN A 117 8.53 2.91 13.10
CA GLN A 117 9.26 3.48 14.23
C GLN A 117 10.64 4.02 13.81
N ILE A 118 11.17 3.56 12.65
CA ILE A 118 12.43 4.06 12.14
C ILE A 118 12.20 5.46 11.55
N PRO A 119 12.90 6.51 12.06
CA PRO A 119 12.68 7.89 11.61
C PRO A 119 12.90 8.10 10.11
N LEU A 120 13.76 7.28 9.52
CA LEU A 120 14.10 7.28 8.08
C LEU A 120 13.04 6.65 7.19
N ILE A 121 12.01 6.01 7.73
CA ILE A 121 10.94 5.38 6.95
C ILE A 121 9.69 6.26 6.98
N HIS A 122 9.29 6.78 5.83
CA HIS A 122 8.06 7.55 5.64
C HIS A 122 6.84 6.64 5.58
N SER A 123 6.91 5.60 4.75
CA SER A 123 5.86 4.59 4.60
C SER A 123 6.47 3.23 4.32
N ALA A 124 5.79 2.19 4.76
CA ALA A 124 6.15 0.80 4.50
C ALA A 124 4.90 0.01 4.16
N GLU A 125 5.02 -0.86 3.17
CA GLU A 125 4.01 -1.83 2.75
C GLU A 125 4.65 -3.21 2.82
N VAL A 126 4.04 -4.11 3.56
CA VAL A 126 4.58 -5.44 3.83
C VAL A 126 3.61 -6.49 3.35
N GLU A 127 4.08 -7.40 2.51
CA GLU A 127 3.28 -8.48 1.97
C GLU A 127 3.99 -9.83 2.15
N SER A 128 3.26 -10.80 2.69
CA SER A 128 3.72 -12.19 2.71
C SER A 128 3.42 -12.85 1.38
N LYS A 129 4.47 -13.26 0.64
CA LYS A 129 4.34 -13.96 -0.65
C LYS A 129 4.56 -15.45 -0.48
N PHE A 130 3.59 -16.23 -0.91
CA PHE A 130 3.72 -17.69 -0.97
C PHE A 130 4.86 -18.10 -1.93
N PRO A 131 5.71 -19.09 -1.61
CA PRO A 131 5.57 -20.03 -0.48
C PRO A 131 6.28 -19.61 0.82
N SER A 132 7.29 -18.75 0.79
CA SER A 132 8.19 -18.52 1.93
C SER A 132 8.96 -17.19 1.80
N SER A 133 8.33 -16.18 1.22
CA SER A 133 8.94 -14.88 0.98
C SER A 133 8.18 -13.76 1.69
N LEU A 134 8.92 -12.78 2.18
CA LEU A 134 8.39 -11.52 2.67
C LEU A 134 8.84 -10.41 1.72
N TYR A 135 7.90 -9.64 1.21
CA TYR A 135 8.17 -8.49 0.38
C TYR A 135 7.90 -7.22 1.19
N ILE A 136 8.89 -6.36 1.26
CA ILE A 136 8.85 -5.09 1.97
C ILE A 136 9.10 -3.99 0.96
N LYS A 137 8.09 -3.16 0.70
CA LYS A 137 8.23 -1.95 -0.08
C LYS A 137 8.21 -0.76 0.85
N LEU A 138 9.27 0.03 0.85
CA LEU A 138 9.38 1.18 1.72
C LEU A 138 9.66 2.45 0.92
N GLN A 139 9.22 3.56 1.48
CA GLN A 139 9.60 4.89 1.04
C GLN A 139 10.35 5.55 2.17
N GLU A 140 11.59 5.94 1.90
CA GLU A 140 12.39 6.65 2.88
C GLU A 140 11.92 8.08 3.08
N ALA A 141 12.06 8.55 4.30
CA ALA A 141 11.72 9.91 4.70
C ALA A 141 12.62 10.92 3.99
N SER A 142 12.03 12.04 3.65
CA SER A 142 12.74 13.11 2.97
C SER A 142 13.11 14.23 3.94
N PRO A 143 14.35 14.68 3.98
CA PRO A 143 14.72 15.87 4.74
C PRO A 143 13.92 17.07 4.25
N ILE A 144 13.40 17.89 5.19
CA ILE A 144 12.52 19.02 4.86
C ILE A 144 12.96 20.33 5.48
N LEU A 145 13.56 20.29 6.65
CA LEU A 145 14.07 21.46 7.35
C LEU A 145 15.27 21.09 8.22
N SER A 146 16.00 22.10 8.64
CA SER A 146 17.09 21.99 9.61
C SER A 146 16.86 22.93 10.79
N VAL A 147 17.33 22.53 11.96
CA VAL A 147 17.39 23.32 13.17
C VAL A 147 18.85 23.52 13.55
N LEU A 148 19.23 24.73 13.91
CA LEU A 148 20.57 25.04 14.37
C LEU A 148 20.50 25.41 15.86
N GLU A 149 20.88 24.46 16.72
CA GLU A 149 20.97 24.68 18.16
C GLU A 149 22.40 24.55 18.65
N ASN A 150 22.90 25.57 19.36
CA ASN A 150 24.25 25.58 19.94
C ASN A 150 25.37 25.18 18.94
N GLY A 151 25.26 25.61 17.71
CA GLY A 151 26.23 25.30 16.64
C GLY A 151 26.11 23.89 16.08
N LYS A 152 25.13 23.09 16.53
CA LYS A 152 24.82 21.78 15.95
C LYS A 152 23.59 21.86 15.09
N GLY A 153 23.70 21.36 13.87
CA GLY A 153 22.56 21.24 12.97
C GLY A 153 21.86 19.89 13.14
N THR A 154 20.55 19.90 13.24
CA THR A 154 19.72 18.70 13.22
C THR A 154 18.78 18.79 12.03
N VAL A 155 18.69 17.74 11.24
CA VAL A 155 17.78 17.64 10.09
C VAL A 155 16.52 16.93 10.52
N TYR A 156 15.40 17.40 10.00
CA TYR A 156 14.09 16.80 10.28
C TYR A 156 13.40 16.38 8.99
N SER A 157 12.71 15.22 9.08
CA SER A 157 11.87 14.70 8.02
C SER A 157 10.55 15.48 7.92
N GLU A 158 9.80 15.22 6.87
CA GLU A 158 8.41 15.69 6.68
C GLU A 158 7.45 15.25 7.81
N ARG A 159 7.83 14.25 8.60
CA ARG A 159 7.08 13.81 9.79
C ARG A 159 7.48 14.58 11.07
N GLY A 160 8.46 15.45 10.97
CA GLY A 160 9.03 16.16 12.11
C GLY A 160 9.90 15.28 13.01
N LEU A 161 10.42 14.17 12.48
CA LEU A 161 11.34 13.28 13.18
C LEU A 161 12.78 13.62 12.80
N SER A 162 13.69 13.62 13.77
CA SER A 162 15.09 13.88 13.53
C SER A 162 15.74 12.79 12.67
N LEU A 163 16.53 13.20 11.70
CA LEU A 163 17.27 12.33 10.79
C LEU A 163 18.77 12.32 11.12
N PRO A 164 19.51 11.25 10.81
CA PRO A 164 20.94 11.18 11.03
C PRO A 164 21.71 12.29 10.32
N MET A 165 22.76 12.81 10.95
CA MET A 165 23.62 13.90 10.43
C MET A 165 24.28 13.61 9.07
N SER A 166 24.50 12.34 8.74
CA SER A 166 25.07 11.93 7.44
C SER A 166 24.29 12.42 6.23
N MET A 167 23.03 12.81 6.43
CA MET A 167 22.16 13.36 5.39
C MET A 167 22.34 14.86 5.15
N MET A 168 23.09 15.57 5.98
CA MET A 168 23.22 17.04 5.88
C MET A 168 24.13 17.54 4.76
N THR A 169 24.96 16.70 4.19
CA THR A 169 26.17 17.12 3.46
C THR A 169 25.96 17.82 2.11
N ALA A 170 24.73 17.98 1.62
CA ALA A 170 24.49 18.67 0.33
C ALA A 170 23.11 19.33 0.18
N LEU A 171 22.33 19.48 1.26
CA LEU A 171 20.95 19.92 1.13
C LEU A 171 20.80 21.38 1.57
N HIS A 172 20.29 22.23 0.66
CA HIS A 172 19.84 23.57 1.01
C HIS A 172 18.45 23.48 1.63
N LEU A 173 18.39 23.17 2.93
CA LEU A 173 17.13 23.07 3.67
C LEU A 173 16.78 24.42 4.32
N PRO A 174 15.49 24.76 4.40
CA PRO A 174 15.03 25.86 5.24
C PRO A 174 15.48 25.68 6.69
N ILE A 175 15.86 26.78 7.34
CA ILE A 175 16.24 26.76 8.75
C ILE A 175 15.02 27.11 9.59
N LEU A 176 14.70 26.28 10.57
CA LEU A 176 13.67 26.59 11.55
C LEU A 176 14.23 27.54 12.61
N GLU A 177 13.48 28.57 12.94
CA GLU A 177 13.80 29.46 14.03
C GLU A 177 13.77 28.77 15.38
N ASN A 178 14.73 29.10 16.24
CA ASN A 178 14.91 28.41 17.54
C ASN A 178 13.65 28.51 18.44
N GLU A 179 12.94 29.62 18.40
CA GLU A 179 11.71 29.83 19.15
C GLU A 179 10.60 28.87 18.72
N SER A 180 10.67 28.37 17.50
CA SER A 180 9.69 27.49 16.89
C SER A 180 9.99 25.99 17.01
N VAL A 181 11.03 25.58 17.71
CA VAL A 181 11.45 24.15 17.84
C VAL A 181 10.36 23.27 18.42
N GLY A 182 9.55 23.80 19.33
CA GLY A 182 8.37 23.10 19.85
C GLY A 182 7.30 22.76 18.80
N LYS A 183 7.33 23.42 17.63
CA LYS A 183 6.37 23.26 16.52
C LYS A 183 7.00 22.58 15.29
N VAL A 184 8.17 21.95 15.44
CA VAL A 184 8.92 21.34 14.34
C VAL A 184 8.05 20.44 13.45
N LYS A 185 7.15 19.65 14.04
CA LYS A 185 6.27 18.76 13.30
C LYS A 185 5.28 19.51 12.39
N GLN A 186 4.65 20.56 12.91
CA GLN A 186 3.69 21.38 12.15
C GLN A 186 4.38 22.11 11.01
N VAL A 187 5.54 22.72 11.29
CA VAL A 187 6.36 23.43 10.30
C VAL A 187 6.88 22.46 9.23
N ALA A 188 7.33 21.27 9.62
CA ALA A 188 7.77 20.24 8.68
C ALA A 188 6.65 19.80 7.73
N GLN A 189 5.45 19.61 8.25
CA GLN A 189 4.27 19.25 7.44
C GLN A 189 3.87 20.40 6.48
N PHE A 190 3.90 21.64 6.94
CA PHE A 190 3.67 22.80 6.10
C PHE A 190 4.68 22.90 4.94
N LEU A 191 5.97 22.79 5.24
CA LEU A 191 7.03 22.83 4.23
C LEU A 191 6.96 21.64 3.27
N PHE A 192 6.59 20.46 3.76
CA PHE A 192 6.40 19.29 2.90
C PHE A 192 5.25 19.47 1.93
N ALA A 193 4.13 19.99 2.42
CA ALA A 193 2.99 20.31 1.57
C ALA A 193 3.36 21.40 0.56
N MET A 194 4.09 22.45 0.98
CA MET A 194 4.59 23.50 0.06
C MET A 194 5.51 22.89 -1.01
N ARG A 195 6.44 22.01 -0.64
CA ARG A 195 7.33 21.35 -1.60
C ARG A 195 6.57 20.47 -2.60
N LYS A 196 5.48 19.87 -2.17
CA LYS A 196 4.63 19.03 -3.02
C LYS A 196 3.80 19.87 -4.01
N GLU A 197 3.26 21.00 -3.55
CA GLU A 197 2.44 21.89 -4.39
C GLU A 197 3.30 22.77 -5.31
N ASP A 198 4.36 23.36 -4.76
CA ASP A 198 5.25 24.29 -5.46
C ASP A 198 6.71 24.11 -5.00
N LYS A 199 7.40 23.17 -5.62
CA LYS A 199 8.82 22.90 -5.32
C LYS A 199 9.72 24.12 -5.56
N PRO A 200 9.60 24.89 -6.67
CA PRO A 200 10.34 26.12 -6.87
C PRO A 200 10.20 27.14 -5.75
N LEU A 201 9.01 27.29 -5.20
CA LEU A 201 8.78 28.17 -4.07
C LEU A 201 9.47 27.66 -2.80
N TYR A 202 9.31 26.37 -2.49
CA TYR A 202 10.00 25.73 -1.37
C TYR A 202 11.53 25.91 -1.47
N ASP A 203 12.12 25.72 -2.63
CA ASP A 203 13.56 25.84 -2.85
C ASP A 203 14.10 27.26 -2.57
N ARG A 204 13.19 28.27 -2.55
CA ARG A 204 13.52 29.66 -2.23
C ARG A 204 13.37 29.98 -0.75
N VAL A 205 12.74 29.12 0.04
CA VAL A 205 12.62 29.34 1.49
C VAL A 205 14.01 29.29 2.12
N SER A 206 14.36 30.32 2.87
CA SER A 206 15.60 30.38 3.64
C SER A 206 15.38 30.03 5.10
N GLN A 207 14.33 30.59 5.69
CA GLN A 207 14.02 30.45 7.10
C GLN A 207 12.52 30.35 7.28
N VAL A 208 12.09 29.63 8.32
CA VAL A 208 10.70 29.44 8.65
C VAL A 208 10.54 29.48 10.18
N GLY A 209 9.44 30.03 10.65
CA GLY A 209 9.06 30.09 12.04
C GLY A 209 7.57 29.81 12.22
N TRP A 210 7.16 29.73 13.46
CA TRP A 210 5.78 29.71 13.90
C TRP A 210 5.54 30.85 14.87
N SER A 211 4.60 31.71 14.58
CA SER A 211 4.14 32.76 15.49
C SER A 211 2.96 32.23 16.29
N GLU A 212 3.13 32.13 17.61
CA GLU A 212 2.01 31.77 18.53
C GLU A 212 0.99 32.93 18.62
N GLU A 213 1.48 34.17 18.62
CA GLU A 213 0.64 35.36 18.69
C GLU A 213 -0.26 35.47 17.46
N ASP A 214 0.28 35.23 16.30
CA ASP A 214 -0.38 35.36 15.02
C ASP A 214 -1.03 34.03 14.53
N SER A 215 -0.77 32.91 15.19
CA SER A 215 -1.27 31.57 14.84
C SER A 215 -1.02 31.24 13.37
N GLY A 216 0.23 31.39 12.92
CA GLY A 216 0.60 31.22 11.52
C GLY A 216 2.07 30.93 11.30
N PHE A 217 2.40 30.57 10.07
CA PHE A 217 3.78 30.33 9.65
C PHE A 217 4.43 31.62 9.16
N GLU A 218 5.60 31.95 9.70
CA GLU A 218 6.47 33.01 9.19
C GLU A 218 7.47 32.41 8.22
N VAL A 219 7.51 32.91 6.99
CA VAL A 219 8.38 32.38 5.93
C VAL A 219 9.25 33.48 5.37
N PHE A 220 10.56 33.26 5.38
CA PHE A 220 11.53 34.15 4.75
C PHE A 220 12.05 33.49 3.47
N PHE A 221 12.02 34.22 2.38
CA PHE A 221 12.53 33.76 1.09
C PHE A 221 13.92 34.35 0.82
N LYS A 222 14.80 33.57 0.17
CA LYS A 222 16.20 33.94 -0.12
C LYS A 222 16.35 35.28 -0.86
N ASP A 223 15.41 35.55 -1.76
CA ASP A 223 15.47 36.72 -2.66
C ASP A 223 14.46 37.79 -2.30
N ALA A 224 13.86 37.71 -1.12
CA ALA A 224 12.87 38.66 -0.65
C ALA A 224 13.37 39.36 0.63
N GLY A 225 13.31 40.67 0.64
CA GLY A 225 13.64 41.46 1.83
C GLY A 225 12.49 41.52 2.87
N PHE A 226 11.47 40.74 2.69
CA PHE A 226 10.29 40.69 3.54
C PHE A 226 9.94 39.28 3.98
N ARG A 227 9.27 39.18 5.10
CA ARG A 227 8.67 37.90 5.56
C ARG A 227 7.23 37.79 5.08
N VAL A 228 6.76 36.57 4.88
CA VAL A 228 5.40 36.25 4.53
C VAL A 228 4.73 35.45 5.65
N MET A 229 3.58 35.95 6.10
CA MET A 229 2.76 35.27 7.10
C MET A 229 1.71 34.43 6.40
N PHE A 230 1.76 33.11 6.61
CA PHE A 230 0.75 32.17 6.10
C PHE A 230 -0.15 31.68 7.23
N PRO A 231 -1.45 31.44 6.95
CA PRO A 231 -2.35 30.85 7.92
C PRO A 231 -1.98 29.38 8.20
N GLU A 232 -2.35 28.85 9.36
CA GLU A 232 -2.16 27.43 9.70
C GLU A 232 -2.89 26.51 8.71
N SER A 233 -4.09 26.91 8.26
CA SER A 233 -4.91 26.12 7.34
C SER A 233 -5.17 26.88 6.03
N ASN A 234 -5.38 26.10 4.95
CA ASN A 234 -5.69 26.65 3.61
C ASN A 234 -4.63 27.59 3.00
N TRP A 235 -3.40 27.57 3.50
CA TRP A 235 -2.29 28.41 3.04
C TRP A 235 -2.04 28.28 1.52
N ASN A 236 -2.33 27.12 0.92
CA ASN A 236 -2.16 26.90 -0.52
C ASN A 236 -3.09 27.79 -1.37
N LYS A 237 -4.26 28.14 -0.88
CA LYS A 237 -5.16 29.08 -1.56
C LYS A 237 -4.59 30.49 -1.57
N GLU A 238 -3.89 30.84 -0.52
CA GLU A 238 -3.28 32.19 -0.38
C GLU A 238 -2.03 32.35 -1.26
N LEU A 239 -1.39 31.27 -1.69
CA LEU A 239 -0.33 31.35 -2.70
C LEU A 239 -0.83 31.97 -4.01
N PHE A 240 -2.04 31.65 -4.45
CA PHE A 240 -2.64 32.28 -5.63
C PHE A 240 -2.81 33.77 -5.46
N THR A 241 -3.21 34.22 -4.26
CA THR A 241 -3.33 35.63 -3.93
C THR A 241 -1.98 36.35 -3.98
N LEU A 242 -0.91 35.70 -3.47
CA LEU A 242 0.46 36.23 -3.54
C LEU A 242 0.94 36.36 -4.99
N TYR A 243 0.75 35.33 -5.81
CA TYR A 243 1.16 35.32 -7.22
C TYR A 243 0.34 36.34 -8.03
N ASP A 244 -0.94 36.46 -7.76
CA ASP A 244 -1.81 37.48 -8.39
C ASP A 244 -1.37 38.92 -8.04
N ALA A 245 -1.02 39.14 -6.77
CA ALA A 245 -0.47 40.45 -6.34
C ALA A 245 0.85 40.76 -7.06
N ILE A 246 1.76 39.79 -7.19
CA ILE A 246 3.01 39.95 -7.95
C ILE A 246 2.71 40.26 -9.43
N GLY A 247 1.77 39.52 -10.03
CA GLY A 247 1.37 39.69 -11.44
C GLY A 247 0.66 41.01 -11.74
N LYS A 248 -0.09 41.52 -10.79
CA LYS A 248 -0.83 42.83 -10.90
C LYS A 248 0.02 44.09 -10.71
N GLY A 249 1.33 43.94 -10.58
CA GLY A 249 2.22 45.10 -10.52
C GLY A 249 2.58 45.58 -9.11
N PHE A 250 2.10 44.92 -8.05
CA PHE A 250 2.52 45.19 -6.66
C PHE A 250 3.92 44.74 -6.32
N ARG A 251 4.68 44.27 -7.32
CA ARG A 251 6.04 43.75 -7.12
C ARG A 251 6.99 44.76 -6.45
N LYS A 252 6.90 46.04 -6.83
CA LYS A 252 7.72 47.10 -6.20
C LYS A 252 7.36 47.25 -4.73
N ASP A 253 6.06 47.33 -4.41
CA ASP A 253 5.59 47.49 -3.04
C ASP A 253 5.98 46.29 -2.18
N LEU A 254 5.89 45.05 -2.73
CA LEU A 254 6.30 43.83 -2.06
C LEU A 254 7.81 43.82 -1.75
N LEU A 255 8.64 44.24 -2.70
CA LEU A 255 10.10 44.29 -2.51
C LEU A 255 10.52 45.38 -1.50
N CYS A 256 9.71 46.40 -1.30
CA CYS A 256 9.94 47.50 -0.36
C CYS A 256 9.22 47.30 0.98
N ALA A 257 8.47 46.23 1.14
CA ALA A 257 7.77 45.88 2.36
C ALA A 257 8.69 45.15 3.36
N SER A 258 8.36 45.23 4.64
CA SER A 258 8.98 44.36 5.66
C SER A 258 8.22 43.07 5.90
N GLU A 259 6.91 43.09 5.61
CA GLU A 259 6.02 41.96 5.88
C GLU A 259 4.86 41.92 4.90
N VAL A 260 4.49 40.72 4.48
CA VAL A 260 3.27 40.46 3.69
C VAL A 260 2.42 39.45 4.47
N ASP A 261 1.25 39.91 4.91
CA ASP A 261 0.34 39.07 5.69
C ASP A 261 -0.73 38.47 4.78
N MET A 262 -0.68 37.13 4.65
CA MET A 262 -1.55 36.30 3.79
C MET A 262 -2.61 35.54 4.60
N ARG A 263 -2.81 35.83 5.87
CA ARG A 263 -3.74 35.09 6.74
C ARG A 263 -5.21 35.40 6.46
N PHE A 264 -5.48 36.44 5.72
CA PHE A 264 -6.84 36.90 5.37
C PHE A 264 -7.21 36.42 3.97
N HIS A 265 -8.18 35.51 3.90
CA HIS A 265 -8.54 34.85 2.65
C HIS A 265 -8.77 35.83 1.49
N GLY A 266 -8.00 35.63 0.42
CA GLY A 266 -8.10 36.43 -0.80
C GLY A 266 -7.45 37.82 -0.73
N PHE A 267 -6.76 38.18 0.35
CA PHE A 267 -6.09 39.44 0.54
C PHE A 267 -4.63 39.27 0.95
N ALA A 268 -3.76 40.11 0.40
CA ALA A 268 -2.38 40.29 0.82
C ALA A 268 -2.23 41.67 1.46
N TYR A 269 -1.99 41.71 2.76
CA TYR A 269 -1.74 42.97 3.46
C TYR A 269 -0.24 43.24 3.50
N ILE A 270 0.18 44.32 2.83
CA ILE A 270 1.57 44.73 2.75
C ILE A 270 1.82 45.75 3.87
N LYS A 271 2.74 45.39 4.79
CA LYS A 271 3.06 46.24 5.95
C LYS A 271 4.42 46.91 5.79
N ASN A 272 4.54 48.11 6.38
CA ASN A 272 5.79 48.85 6.50
C ASN A 272 6.50 49.09 5.16
N ILE A 273 5.80 49.59 4.16
CA ILE A 273 6.37 49.93 2.85
C ILE A 273 7.33 51.10 3.02
N ASP A 274 8.61 50.92 2.68
CA ASP A 274 9.57 52.02 2.61
C ASP A 274 9.28 52.86 1.35
N LYS A 275 8.68 54.02 1.56
CA LYS A 275 8.33 54.96 0.48
C LYS A 275 9.55 55.44 -0.31
N ARG A 276 10.75 55.41 0.25
CA ARG A 276 11.99 55.76 -0.46
C ARG A 276 12.39 54.66 -1.46
N CYS A 277 12.09 53.44 -1.15
CA CYS A 277 12.33 52.28 -2.03
C CYS A 277 11.36 52.26 -3.22
N THR A 278 10.09 52.69 -3.03
CA THR A 278 9.08 52.65 -4.11
C THR A 278 9.25 53.77 -5.12
N ASN A 279 9.87 54.90 -4.71
CA ASN A 279 10.04 56.11 -5.55
C ASN A 279 11.36 56.16 -6.32
N GLY A 280 12.20 55.12 -6.24
CA GLY A 280 13.39 54.93 -7.03
C GLY A 280 13.11 53.93 -8.16
#